data_c1a182795661b1eee4ab5d53971b083d
#
_entry.id   c1a182795661b1eee4ab5d53971b083d
#
_cell.length_a   1.000
_cell.length_b   1.000
_cell.length_c   1.000
_cell.angle_alpha   90.00
_cell.angle_beta   90.00
_cell.angle_gamma   90.00
#
_symmetry.space_group_name_H-M   'P 1'
#
loop_
_entity.id
_entity.type
_entity.pdbx_description
1 polymer ?
#
loop_
_entity_poly.entity_id
_entity_poly.type
_entity_poly.pdbx_seq_one_letter_code
_entity_poly.pdbx_strand_id
1 'polypeptide(L)'
;MLDHPDTARVRTLRRAVLTASAILPLLAPPAQAWSPMVHERITSEAINTLPKGLKPFYKAHRLEMPSLALDAPPPTDEGTDRRFTLDRFMPFPFSDMPRTEAALKARFGDEAVKAGRLPWLIDESYARLVAAFRSGEKGKILEESDTLSGYVSDLRNPLALTDNFDGQKTGQHGLWVRFTTKLPEAMDKRLNFGGSAARLIDDPKGYVFTVATQTYIWADNLLYLEELAKRGQSGYTELYYDTLVEKAGPLLKERLGEAATDVGSYWYTAWTSAGRPELK
;
A
#
# COMPACT_ATOMS: atom_id res chain seq x y z
N MET A 1 55.94 -55.22 49.13
CA MET A 1 57.18 -54.59 48.68
C MET A 1 56.93 -54.19 47.22
N LEU A 2 57.07 -52.95 46.92
CA LEU A 2 56.93 -52.25 45.65
C LEU A 2 55.67 -51.47 45.50
N ASP A 3 55.93 -50.19 45.63
CA ASP A 3 55.08 -49.02 45.44
C ASP A 3 54.52 -48.90 44.04
N HIS A 4 53.29 -48.35 43.99
CA HIS A 4 52.72 -47.82 42.76
C HIS A 4 52.51 -46.34 42.94
N PRO A 5 53.04 -45.50 42.03
CA PRO A 5 52.78 -44.07 42.10
C PRO A 5 51.44 -43.67 41.48
N ASP A 6 50.90 -42.69 42.12
CA ASP A 6 49.73 -41.89 41.83
C ASP A 6 49.73 -41.31 40.40
N THR A 7 48.64 -41.50 39.66
CA THR A 7 48.38 -40.82 38.41
C THR A 7 47.38 -39.68 38.62
N ALA A 8 47.93 -38.45 38.65
CA ALA A 8 47.17 -37.22 38.69
C ALA A 8 46.29 -37.09 37.44
N ARG A 9 44.98 -37.05 37.62
CA ARG A 9 44.02 -36.69 36.58
C ARG A 9 44.03 -35.19 36.36
N VAL A 10 44.58 -34.74 35.22
CA VAL A 10 44.43 -33.38 34.69
C VAL A 10 43.01 -33.21 34.15
N ARG A 11 42.16 -32.43 34.86
CA ARG A 11 40.85 -32.02 34.37
C ARG A 11 41.04 -30.81 33.46
N THR A 12 40.93 -31.05 32.17
CA THR A 12 40.85 -29.97 31.13
C THR A 12 39.46 -29.33 31.15
N LEU A 13 39.34 -28.13 31.68
CA LEU A 13 38.16 -27.30 31.58
C LEU A 13 38.01 -26.79 30.12
N ARG A 14 37.12 -27.43 29.34
CA ARG A 14 36.67 -26.83 28.07
C ARG A 14 35.74 -25.67 28.36
N ARG A 15 36.22 -24.46 28.18
CA ARG A 15 35.39 -23.25 28.13
C ARG A 15 34.55 -23.31 26.86
N ALA A 16 33.25 -23.57 26.99
CA ALA A 16 32.28 -23.38 25.91
C ALA A 16 32.08 -21.86 25.71
N VAL A 17 32.57 -21.32 24.60
CA VAL A 17 32.26 -19.97 24.15
C VAL A 17 30.87 -20.03 23.53
N LEU A 18 29.83 -19.61 24.25
CA LEU A 18 28.51 -19.36 23.73
C LEU A 18 28.56 -18.07 22.92
N THR A 19 28.68 -18.18 21.61
CA THR A 19 28.42 -17.05 20.69
C THR A 19 26.91 -16.84 20.64
N ALA A 20 26.43 -15.85 21.37
CA ALA A 20 25.07 -15.35 21.21
C ALA A 20 24.97 -14.63 19.86
N SER A 21 24.47 -15.34 18.84
CA SER A 21 24.04 -14.69 17.59
C SER A 21 22.83 -13.83 17.91
N ALA A 22 23.02 -12.51 18.01
CA ALA A 22 21.93 -11.56 18.06
C ALA A 22 21.22 -11.61 16.70
N ILE A 23 20.07 -12.29 16.66
CA ILE A 23 19.12 -12.22 15.55
C ILE A 23 18.52 -10.81 15.65
N LEU A 24 19.05 -9.84 14.87
CA LEU A 24 18.32 -8.61 14.62
C LEU A 24 16.99 -9.00 13.98
N PRO A 25 15.83 -8.58 14.51
CA PRO A 25 14.59 -8.73 13.79
C PRO A 25 14.74 -7.93 12.48
N LEU A 26 14.78 -8.62 11.34
CA LEU A 26 14.53 -8.00 10.05
C LEU A 26 13.12 -7.40 10.17
N LEU A 27 13.03 -6.08 10.30
CA LEU A 27 11.78 -5.37 10.17
C LEU A 27 11.26 -5.67 8.77
N ALA A 28 10.25 -6.53 8.68
CA ALA A 28 9.57 -6.77 7.42
C ALA A 28 9.08 -5.42 6.87
N PRO A 29 9.30 -5.12 5.58
CA PRO A 29 8.78 -3.88 5.02
C PRO A 29 7.27 -3.83 5.20
N PRO A 30 6.68 -2.63 5.40
CA PRO A 30 5.25 -2.49 5.59
C PRO A 30 4.51 -3.04 4.36
N ALA A 31 3.48 -3.85 4.60
CA ALA A 31 2.68 -4.45 3.53
C ALA A 31 2.09 -3.35 2.64
N GLN A 32 2.33 -3.44 1.34
CA GLN A 32 1.74 -2.55 0.34
C GLN A 32 0.43 -3.15 -0.17
N ALA A 33 -0.51 -2.28 -0.56
CA ALA A 33 -1.79 -2.75 -1.08
C ALA A 33 -1.70 -3.26 -2.53
N TRP A 34 -0.66 -2.91 -3.27
CA TRP A 34 -0.43 -3.33 -4.65
C TRP A 34 0.97 -3.90 -4.85
N SER A 35 1.13 -4.80 -5.80
CA SER A 35 2.46 -5.30 -6.18
C SER A 35 3.35 -4.18 -6.75
N PRO A 36 4.69 -4.33 -6.70
CA PRO A 36 5.63 -3.36 -7.26
C PRO A 36 5.36 -2.97 -8.70
N MET A 37 5.05 -3.94 -9.55
CA MET A 37 4.72 -3.72 -10.95
C MET A 37 3.47 -2.83 -11.10
N VAL A 38 2.46 -3.01 -10.25
CA VAL A 38 1.24 -2.20 -10.27
C VAL A 38 1.52 -0.78 -9.82
N HIS A 39 2.29 -0.59 -8.73
CA HIS A 39 2.71 0.74 -8.28
C HIS A 39 3.47 1.51 -9.35
N GLU A 40 4.43 0.87 -10.02
CA GLU A 40 5.17 1.50 -11.12
C GLU A 40 4.24 1.94 -12.26
N ARG A 41 3.27 1.11 -12.63
CA ARG A 41 2.29 1.45 -13.67
C ARG A 41 1.38 2.60 -13.25
N ILE A 42 0.90 2.64 -12.00
CA ILE A 42 0.08 3.75 -11.47
C ILE A 42 0.89 5.05 -11.50
N THR A 43 2.11 5.04 -10.97
CA THR A 43 3.01 6.21 -10.93
C THR A 43 3.30 6.72 -12.34
N SER A 44 3.58 5.80 -13.27
CA SER A 44 3.80 6.13 -14.69
C SER A 44 2.58 6.78 -15.33
N GLU A 45 1.38 6.27 -15.06
CA GLU A 45 0.15 6.83 -15.61
C GLU A 45 -0.23 8.15 -14.92
N ALA A 46 0.05 8.30 -13.62
CA ALA A 46 -0.12 9.57 -12.91
C ALA A 46 0.66 10.71 -13.57
N ILE A 47 1.88 10.47 -14.06
CA ILE A 47 2.64 11.47 -14.83
C ILE A 47 1.87 11.90 -16.09
N ASN A 48 1.14 10.99 -16.73
CA ASN A 48 0.35 11.32 -17.92
C ASN A 48 -0.83 12.23 -17.62
N THR A 49 -1.37 12.19 -16.41
CA THR A 49 -2.50 13.03 -15.95
C THR A 49 -2.10 14.49 -15.68
N LEU A 50 -0.80 14.76 -15.42
CA LEU A 50 -0.30 16.04 -14.96
C LEU A 50 -0.47 17.19 -15.98
N PRO A 51 -0.69 18.45 -15.51
CA PRO A 51 -0.75 19.63 -16.37
C PRO A 51 0.62 19.97 -16.99
N LYS A 52 0.59 20.75 -18.07
CA LYS A 52 1.79 21.09 -18.87
C LYS A 52 2.93 21.70 -18.04
N GLY A 53 2.63 22.45 -16.97
CA GLY A 53 3.65 23.11 -16.13
C GLY A 53 4.42 22.13 -15.23
N LEU A 54 3.85 20.95 -14.92
CA LEU A 54 4.45 19.98 -14.00
C LEU A 54 4.92 18.70 -14.71
N LYS A 55 4.19 18.27 -15.74
CA LYS A 55 4.46 17.02 -16.49
C LYS A 55 5.89 16.89 -17.02
N PRO A 56 6.55 17.93 -17.61
CA PRO A 56 7.90 17.79 -18.16
C PRO A 56 8.92 17.35 -17.12
N PHE A 57 8.86 17.89 -15.90
CA PHE A 57 9.75 17.52 -14.80
C PHE A 57 9.68 16.02 -14.51
N TYR A 58 8.49 15.49 -14.23
CA TYR A 58 8.35 14.05 -13.93
C TYR A 58 8.67 13.16 -15.12
N LYS A 59 8.39 13.57 -16.34
CA LYS A 59 8.80 12.81 -17.54
C LYS A 59 10.31 12.70 -17.67
N ALA A 60 11.03 13.80 -17.41
CA ALA A 60 12.49 13.82 -17.50
C ALA A 60 13.15 12.94 -16.42
N HIS A 61 12.55 12.87 -15.23
CA HIS A 61 13.13 12.21 -14.07
C HIS A 61 12.43 10.89 -13.66
N ARG A 62 11.60 10.33 -14.55
CA ARG A 62 10.82 9.12 -14.26
C ARG A 62 11.68 7.96 -13.75
N LEU A 63 12.85 7.73 -14.35
CA LEU A 63 13.76 6.65 -13.98
C LEU A 63 14.58 6.93 -12.73
N GLU A 64 14.56 8.17 -12.23
CA GLU A 64 15.21 8.58 -11.00
C GLU A 64 14.28 8.45 -9.78
N MET A 65 12.99 8.24 -9.99
CA MET A 65 12.05 7.99 -8.89
C MET A 65 12.44 6.68 -8.21
N PRO A 66 12.60 6.68 -6.87
CA PRO A 66 12.87 5.44 -6.18
C PRO A 66 11.68 4.50 -6.42
N SER A 67 11.98 3.26 -6.77
CA SER A 67 10.94 2.24 -6.78
C SER A 67 10.73 1.80 -5.33
N LEU A 68 9.64 2.18 -4.70
CA LEU A 68 9.21 1.63 -3.39
C LEU A 68 8.82 0.14 -3.49
N ALA A 69 9.18 -0.48 -4.59
CA ALA A 69 8.92 -1.85 -4.97
C ALA A 69 9.71 -2.84 -4.11
N LEU A 70 9.43 -2.86 -2.82
CA LEU A 70 9.78 -3.99 -1.98
C LEU A 70 8.59 -4.94 -1.99
N ASP A 71 8.85 -6.22 -2.28
CA ASP A 71 7.88 -7.30 -2.07
C ASP A 71 7.47 -7.31 -0.60
N ALA A 72 6.41 -6.59 -0.29
CA ALA A 72 5.88 -6.55 1.04
C ALA A 72 4.99 -7.79 1.26
N PRO A 73 5.11 -8.46 2.40
CA PRO A 73 4.24 -9.59 2.71
C PRO A 73 2.76 -9.12 2.74
N PRO A 74 1.81 -10.04 2.54
CA PRO A 74 0.40 -9.74 2.76
C PRO A 74 0.17 -9.13 4.15
N PRO A 75 -0.84 -8.26 4.32
CA PRO A 75 -1.16 -7.70 5.63
C PRO A 75 -1.52 -8.81 6.62
N THR A 76 -1.21 -8.58 7.89
CA THR A 76 -1.62 -9.44 9.01
C THR A 76 -2.78 -8.80 9.77
N ASP A 77 -3.45 -9.57 10.64
CA ASP A 77 -4.54 -9.06 11.49
C ASP A 77 -4.07 -7.99 12.49
N GLU A 78 -2.77 -7.96 12.83
CA GLU A 78 -2.19 -6.95 13.73
C GLU A 78 -2.04 -5.57 13.08
N GLY A 79 -2.59 -5.40 11.89
CA GLY A 79 -2.68 -4.12 11.19
C GLY A 79 -1.35 -3.71 10.55
N THR A 80 -1.44 -3.25 9.34
CA THR A 80 -0.37 -2.47 8.75
C THR A 80 -0.81 -1.02 8.71
N ASP A 81 0.09 -0.10 8.99
CA ASP A 81 -0.19 1.33 8.91
C ASP A 81 -0.76 1.76 7.54
N ARG A 82 -0.50 0.98 6.49
CA ARG A 82 -0.95 1.24 5.12
C ARG A 82 -2.37 0.75 4.79
N ARG A 83 -3.20 0.48 5.81
CA ARG A 83 -4.63 0.19 5.69
C ARG A 83 -5.46 1.23 6.42
N PHE A 84 -6.78 1.22 6.17
CA PHE A 84 -7.74 1.97 6.97
C PHE A 84 -9.08 1.24 6.99
N THR A 85 -9.22 0.28 7.88
CA THR A 85 -10.33 -0.67 7.97
C THR A 85 -11.60 0.00 8.46
N LEU A 86 -12.46 0.41 7.54
CA LEU A 86 -13.69 1.16 7.82
C LEU A 86 -14.76 0.34 8.55
N ASP A 87 -14.75 -0.99 8.40
CA ASP A 87 -15.67 -1.91 9.13
C ASP A 87 -15.68 -1.68 10.65
N ARG A 88 -14.57 -1.17 11.20
CA ARG A 88 -14.41 -0.89 12.62
C ARG A 88 -15.17 0.34 13.10
N PHE A 89 -15.67 1.15 12.16
CA PHE A 89 -16.31 2.43 12.43
C PHE A 89 -17.76 2.49 11.96
N MET A 90 -18.39 1.32 11.77
CA MET A 90 -19.78 1.22 11.35
C MET A 90 -20.72 2.13 12.16
N PRO A 91 -21.83 2.63 11.61
CA PRO A 91 -22.40 2.23 10.31
C PRO A 91 -21.90 3.03 9.11
N PHE A 92 -21.98 2.39 7.93
CA PHE A 92 -21.88 3.11 6.67
C PHE A 92 -22.99 4.20 6.56
N PRO A 93 -22.76 5.40 5.99
CA PRO A 93 -21.58 5.85 5.22
C PRO A 93 -20.48 6.55 6.05
N PHE A 94 -20.34 6.27 7.34
CA PHE A 94 -19.31 6.78 8.25
C PHE A 94 -19.35 8.31 8.44
N SER A 95 -20.54 8.93 8.31
CA SER A 95 -20.72 10.40 8.34
C SER A 95 -20.17 11.06 9.61
N ASP A 96 -20.29 10.35 10.75
CA ASP A 96 -19.89 10.85 12.06
C ASP A 96 -18.46 10.41 12.45
N MET A 97 -17.72 9.79 11.55
CA MET A 97 -16.37 9.31 11.85
C MET A 97 -15.41 10.49 12.04
N PRO A 98 -14.71 10.57 13.19
CA PRO A 98 -13.69 11.60 13.40
C PRO A 98 -12.57 11.51 12.35
N ARG A 99 -12.14 12.67 11.83
CA ARG A 99 -11.10 12.74 10.79
C ARG A 99 -9.69 12.95 11.33
N THR A 100 -9.53 13.16 12.63
CA THR A 100 -8.22 13.23 13.27
C THR A 100 -7.92 11.94 14.01
N GLU A 101 -6.67 11.48 13.95
CA GLU A 101 -6.24 10.25 14.61
C GLU A 101 -6.52 10.28 16.13
N ALA A 102 -6.25 11.41 16.78
CA ALA A 102 -6.51 11.58 18.20
C ALA A 102 -8.01 11.46 18.55
N ALA A 103 -8.89 12.09 17.78
CA ALA A 103 -10.34 12.02 18.03
C ALA A 103 -10.90 10.64 17.68
N LEU A 104 -10.38 9.97 16.65
CA LEU A 104 -10.74 8.60 16.30
C LEU A 104 -10.37 7.64 17.44
N LYS A 105 -9.13 7.75 17.94
CA LYS A 105 -8.65 6.95 19.08
C LYS A 105 -9.45 7.23 20.36
N ALA A 106 -9.77 8.49 20.61
CA ALA A 106 -10.60 8.86 21.79
C ALA A 106 -12.00 8.25 21.73
N ARG A 107 -12.58 8.10 20.52
CA ARG A 107 -13.94 7.54 20.33
C ARG A 107 -13.95 6.01 20.26
N PHE A 108 -12.98 5.38 19.60
CA PHE A 108 -13.00 3.96 19.27
C PHE A 108 -11.87 3.16 19.96
N GLY A 109 -10.99 3.80 20.75
CA GLY A 109 -9.93 3.12 21.50
C GLY A 109 -9.00 2.28 20.62
N ASP A 110 -8.78 1.03 21.00
CA ASP A 110 -7.88 0.11 20.30
C ASP A 110 -8.35 -0.26 18.89
N GLU A 111 -9.65 -0.19 18.62
CA GLU A 111 -10.17 -0.44 17.26
C GLU A 111 -9.66 0.62 16.27
N ALA A 112 -9.47 1.85 16.70
CA ALA A 112 -8.85 2.89 15.87
C ALA A 112 -7.39 2.56 15.55
N VAL A 113 -6.63 1.98 16.48
CA VAL A 113 -5.23 1.57 16.26
C VAL A 113 -5.18 0.40 15.27
N LYS A 114 -6.03 -0.60 15.44
CA LYS A 114 -6.10 -1.77 14.55
C LYS A 114 -6.58 -1.45 13.14
N ALA A 115 -7.30 -0.35 12.96
CA ALA A 115 -7.79 0.07 11.66
C ALA A 115 -6.67 0.48 10.70
N GLY A 116 -5.50 0.89 11.22
CA GLY A 116 -4.38 1.41 10.46
C GLY A 116 -4.41 2.93 10.31
N ARG A 117 -3.40 3.49 9.62
CA ARG A 117 -3.11 4.93 9.61
C ARG A 117 -3.08 5.56 8.21
N LEU A 118 -3.51 4.85 7.18
CA LEU A 118 -3.35 5.28 5.79
C LEU A 118 -3.80 6.74 5.50
N PRO A 119 -4.95 7.26 6.03
CA PRO A 119 -5.34 8.64 5.79
C PRO A 119 -4.32 9.67 6.30
N TRP A 120 -3.72 9.43 7.45
CA TRP A 120 -2.75 10.35 8.04
C TRP A 120 -1.36 10.21 7.42
N LEU A 121 -0.97 9.02 6.96
CA LEU A 121 0.24 8.81 6.16
C LEU A 121 0.19 9.60 4.85
N ILE A 122 -0.99 9.68 4.22
CA ILE A 122 -1.21 10.51 3.03
C ILE A 122 -1.07 12.00 3.38
N ASP A 123 -1.69 12.47 4.46
CA ASP A 123 -1.60 13.88 4.88
C ASP A 123 -0.15 14.28 5.23
N GLU A 124 0.54 13.44 6.00
CA GLU A 124 1.94 13.64 6.38
C GLU A 124 2.86 13.67 5.15
N SER A 125 2.70 12.72 4.22
CA SER A 125 3.50 12.65 3.00
C SER A 125 3.18 13.81 2.05
N TYR A 126 1.91 14.23 1.95
CA TYR A 126 1.52 15.41 1.21
C TYR A 126 2.22 16.67 1.74
N ALA A 127 2.24 16.86 3.07
CA ALA A 127 2.92 18.00 3.68
C ALA A 127 4.43 18.00 3.40
N ARG A 128 5.08 16.82 3.43
CA ARG A 128 6.50 16.68 3.07
C ARG A 128 6.75 17.01 1.60
N LEU A 129 5.87 16.56 0.69
CA LEU A 129 6.00 16.89 -0.73
C LEU A 129 5.83 18.40 -0.98
N VAL A 130 4.91 19.07 -0.30
CA VAL A 130 4.79 20.55 -0.36
C VAL A 130 6.09 21.22 0.08
N ALA A 131 6.70 20.74 1.17
CA ALA A 131 7.97 21.26 1.66
C ALA A 131 9.12 20.98 0.67
N ALA A 132 9.16 19.78 0.07
CA ALA A 132 10.14 19.42 -0.94
C ALA A 132 10.05 20.32 -2.20
N PHE A 133 8.84 20.61 -2.67
CA PHE A 133 8.66 21.58 -3.77
C PHE A 133 9.16 22.97 -3.40
N ARG A 134 8.92 23.44 -2.17
CA ARG A 134 9.41 24.75 -1.70
C ARG A 134 10.92 24.81 -1.60
N SER A 135 11.58 23.72 -1.21
CA SER A 135 13.04 23.66 -1.17
C SER A 135 13.70 23.62 -2.55
N GLY A 136 12.99 23.13 -3.57
CA GLY A 136 13.52 22.94 -4.92
C GLY A 136 14.52 21.76 -5.03
N GLU A 137 14.68 20.95 -3.98
CA GLU A 137 15.57 19.81 -3.96
C GLU A 137 14.99 18.65 -4.78
N LYS A 138 15.44 18.47 -6.02
CA LYS A 138 14.95 17.46 -6.95
C LYS A 138 14.83 16.07 -6.32
N GLY A 139 15.88 15.59 -5.63
CA GLY A 139 15.89 14.27 -5.00
C GLY A 139 14.75 14.09 -4.01
N LYS A 140 14.51 15.09 -3.14
CA LYS A 140 13.41 15.06 -2.17
C LYS A 140 12.03 15.13 -2.85
N ILE A 141 11.90 15.92 -3.92
CA ILE A 141 10.65 15.99 -4.67
C ILE A 141 10.30 14.61 -5.22
N LEU A 142 11.26 13.91 -5.84
CA LEU A 142 11.03 12.59 -6.42
C LEU A 142 10.74 11.53 -5.34
N GLU A 143 11.49 11.53 -4.24
CA GLU A 143 11.31 10.61 -3.11
C GLU A 143 9.93 10.78 -2.46
N GLU A 144 9.54 12.02 -2.11
CA GLU A 144 8.24 12.27 -1.46
C GLU A 144 7.06 12.08 -2.43
N SER A 145 7.28 12.33 -3.73
CA SER A 145 6.27 12.03 -4.75
C SER A 145 6.01 10.53 -4.87
N ASP A 146 7.06 9.70 -4.85
CA ASP A 146 6.93 8.26 -4.92
C ASP A 146 6.29 7.70 -3.64
N THR A 147 6.71 8.17 -2.47
CA THR A 147 6.11 7.81 -1.18
C THR A 147 4.61 8.13 -1.15
N LEU A 148 4.23 9.34 -1.55
CA LEU A 148 2.83 9.75 -1.61
C LEU A 148 2.04 8.94 -2.65
N SER A 149 2.65 8.64 -3.81
CA SER A 149 2.06 7.77 -4.83
C SER A 149 1.68 6.40 -4.26
N GLY A 150 2.57 5.80 -3.46
CA GLY A 150 2.33 4.54 -2.79
C GLY A 150 1.09 4.59 -1.89
N TYR A 151 1.01 5.56 -0.99
CA TYR A 151 -0.11 5.67 -0.05
C TYR A 151 -1.44 6.01 -0.74
N VAL A 152 -1.43 6.94 -1.69
CA VAL A 152 -2.64 7.30 -2.44
C VAL A 152 -3.14 6.14 -3.30
N SER A 153 -2.23 5.36 -3.87
CA SER A 153 -2.60 4.14 -4.62
C SER A 153 -3.25 3.09 -3.72
N ASP A 154 -2.70 2.89 -2.52
CA ASP A 154 -3.23 1.92 -1.55
C ASP A 154 -4.67 2.27 -1.13
N LEU A 155 -5.00 3.56 -1.05
CA LEU A 155 -6.35 4.02 -0.73
C LEU A 155 -7.40 3.60 -1.79
N ARG A 156 -6.99 3.32 -3.03
CA ARG A 156 -7.87 2.83 -4.11
C ARG A 156 -7.96 1.30 -4.18
N ASN A 157 -7.32 0.59 -3.25
CA ASN A 157 -7.51 -0.84 -3.09
C ASN A 157 -8.67 -1.12 -2.12
N PRO A 158 -9.79 -1.71 -2.58
CA PRO A 158 -10.93 -2.03 -1.71
C PRO A 158 -10.54 -2.90 -0.51
N LEU A 159 -9.59 -3.82 -0.69
CA LEU A 159 -9.13 -4.72 0.36
C LEU A 159 -8.34 -4.01 1.47
N ALA A 160 -7.75 -2.84 1.19
CA ALA A 160 -7.08 -2.03 2.21
C ALA A 160 -8.05 -1.36 3.19
N LEU A 161 -9.36 -1.36 2.88
CA LEU A 161 -10.39 -0.62 3.61
C LEU A 161 -11.37 -1.51 4.37
N THR A 162 -11.23 -2.84 4.28
CA THR A 162 -12.09 -3.82 4.96
C THR A 162 -11.30 -4.74 5.88
N ASP A 163 -11.95 -5.20 6.94
CA ASP A 163 -11.43 -6.25 7.82
C ASP A 163 -11.32 -7.62 7.11
N ASN A 164 -12.08 -7.80 6.02
CA ASN A 164 -12.03 -9.02 5.20
C ASN A 164 -10.99 -8.92 4.07
N PHE A 165 -9.87 -8.27 4.35
CA PHE A 165 -8.84 -7.89 3.37
C PHE A 165 -8.25 -9.07 2.58
N ASP A 166 -8.20 -10.26 3.15
CA ASP A 166 -7.68 -11.48 2.51
C ASP A 166 -8.77 -12.52 2.23
N GLY A 167 -10.05 -12.14 2.36
CA GLY A 167 -11.18 -13.05 2.22
C GLY A 167 -11.32 -14.04 3.38
N GLN A 168 -10.61 -13.83 4.49
CA GLN A 168 -10.57 -14.74 5.63
C GLN A 168 -11.93 -14.89 6.34
N LYS A 169 -12.80 -13.89 6.26
CA LYS A 169 -14.15 -13.95 6.84
C LYS A 169 -15.18 -14.65 5.94
N THR A 170 -14.86 -14.81 4.66
CA THR A 170 -15.73 -15.41 3.64
C THR A 170 -15.19 -16.73 3.09
N GLY A 171 -14.10 -17.26 3.64
CA GLY A 171 -13.47 -18.49 3.17
C GLY A 171 -12.68 -18.36 1.87
N GLN A 172 -12.38 -17.14 1.45
CA GLN A 172 -11.64 -16.79 0.22
C GLN A 172 -10.16 -16.47 0.52
N HIS A 173 -9.55 -17.14 1.50
CA HIS A 173 -8.18 -16.93 1.94
C HIS A 173 -7.20 -16.77 0.77
N GLY A 174 -6.28 -15.80 0.86
CA GLY A 174 -5.30 -15.48 -0.17
C GLY A 174 -5.83 -14.51 -1.23
N LEU A 175 -7.02 -13.91 -1.03
CA LEU A 175 -7.62 -12.95 -1.96
C LEU A 175 -6.73 -11.73 -2.17
N TRP A 176 -6.05 -11.27 -1.12
CA TRP A 176 -5.12 -10.15 -1.23
C TRP A 176 -4.11 -10.37 -2.37
N VAL A 177 -3.36 -11.46 -2.31
CA VAL A 177 -2.34 -11.77 -3.32
C VAL A 177 -2.99 -12.02 -4.70
N ARG A 178 -4.14 -12.70 -4.74
CA ARG A 178 -4.84 -12.95 -6.01
C ARG A 178 -5.27 -11.65 -6.70
N PHE A 179 -5.78 -10.68 -5.96
CA PHE A 179 -6.24 -9.41 -6.52
C PHE A 179 -5.09 -8.44 -6.82
N THR A 180 -4.12 -8.32 -5.91
CA THR A 180 -3.09 -7.27 -6.00
C THR A 180 -1.87 -7.65 -6.82
N THR A 181 -1.67 -8.96 -7.04
CA THR A 181 -0.50 -9.51 -7.73
C THR A 181 -0.90 -10.42 -8.88
N LYS A 182 -1.62 -11.52 -8.59
CA LYS A 182 -1.90 -12.54 -9.60
C LYS A 182 -2.84 -12.10 -10.71
N LEU A 183 -3.88 -11.35 -10.39
CA LEU A 183 -4.78 -10.81 -11.41
C LEU A 183 -4.09 -9.79 -12.34
N PRO A 184 -3.32 -8.79 -11.83
CA PRO A 184 -2.48 -7.95 -12.69
C PRO A 184 -1.51 -8.73 -13.57
N GLU A 185 -0.81 -9.74 -13.02
CA GLU A 185 0.10 -10.61 -13.77
C GLU A 185 -0.64 -11.37 -14.89
N ALA A 186 -1.79 -11.98 -14.59
CA ALA A 186 -2.61 -12.71 -15.57
C ALA A 186 -3.18 -11.80 -16.67
N MET A 187 -3.39 -10.51 -16.37
CA MET A 187 -3.79 -9.53 -17.37
C MET A 187 -2.65 -9.09 -18.28
N ASP A 188 -1.43 -9.00 -17.78
CA ASP A 188 -0.22 -8.59 -18.51
C ASP A 188 -0.48 -7.40 -19.46
N LYS A 189 -0.31 -7.60 -20.78
CA LYS A 189 -0.55 -6.57 -21.80
C LYS A 189 -1.99 -6.06 -21.84
N ARG A 190 -2.95 -6.85 -21.36
CA ARG A 190 -4.37 -6.45 -21.22
C ARG A 190 -4.60 -5.49 -20.04
N LEU A 191 -3.64 -5.37 -19.13
CA LEU A 191 -3.68 -4.42 -18.02
C LEU A 191 -3.32 -3.02 -18.53
N ASN A 192 -4.18 -2.47 -19.36
CA ASN A 192 -4.13 -1.07 -19.76
C ASN A 192 -5.24 -0.30 -19.03
N PHE A 193 -4.87 0.80 -18.45
CA PHE A 193 -5.79 1.73 -17.81
C PHE A 193 -5.26 3.15 -18.02
N GLY A 194 -6.15 4.12 -18.01
CA GLY A 194 -5.80 5.53 -18.13
C GLY A 194 -6.37 6.31 -16.95
N GLY A 195 -5.61 7.28 -16.48
CA GLY A 195 -6.10 8.28 -15.52
C GLY A 195 -6.78 9.45 -16.24
N SER A 196 -7.76 10.07 -15.59
CA SER A 196 -8.28 11.36 -15.99
C SER A 196 -7.29 12.48 -15.70
N ALA A 197 -7.45 13.65 -16.33
CA ALA A 197 -6.57 14.80 -16.05
C ALA A 197 -6.56 15.16 -14.56
N ALA A 198 -5.35 15.35 -14.01
CA ALA A 198 -5.16 15.77 -12.62
C ALA A 198 -5.88 17.10 -12.34
N ARG A 199 -6.53 17.18 -11.19
CA ARG A 199 -7.28 18.35 -10.72
C ARG A 199 -6.74 18.84 -9.38
N LEU A 200 -6.99 20.09 -9.06
CA LEU A 200 -6.72 20.61 -7.72
C LEU A 200 -7.70 20.00 -6.72
N ILE A 201 -7.18 19.65 -5.57
CA ILE A 201 -7.96 19.15 -4.44
C ILE A 201 -8.07 20.29 -3.42
N ASP A 202 -9.27 20.83 -3.21
CA ASP A 202 -9.49 21.98 -2.32
C ASP A 202 -9.20 21.66 -0.86
N ASP A 203 -9.60 20.47 -0.40
CA ASP A 203 -9.33 19.94 0.95
C ASP A 203 -8.65 18.58 0.86
N PRO A 204 -7.31 18.51 0.73
CA PRO A 204 -6.59 17.23 0.64
C PRO A 204 -6.82 16.29 1.84
N LYS A 205 -7.00 16.85 3.05
CA LYS A 205 -7.27 16.08 4.27
C LYS A 205 -8.67 15.46 4.28
N GLY A 206 -9.67 16.20 3.86
CA GLY A 206 -11.05 15.69 3.77
C GLY A 206 -11.25 14.75 2.60
N TYR A 207 -10.53 14.98 1.50
CA TYR A 207 -10.61 14.18 0.27
C TYR A 207 -10.24 12.71 0.51
N VAL A 208 -9.23 12.44 1.34
CA VAL A 208 -8.82 11.08 1.72
C VAL A 208 -10.01 10.26 2.22
N PHE A 209 -10.80 10.82 3.14
CA PHE A 209 -11.96 10.12 3.73
C PHE A 209 -13.09 9.92 2.73
N THR A 210 -13.26 10.86 1.80
CA THR A 210 -14.21 10.72 0.69
C THR A 210 -13.81 9.56 -0.21
N VAL A 211 -12.53 9.49 -0.60
CA VAL A 211 -11.97 8.40 -1.42
C VAL A 211 -12.07 7.07 -0.69
N ALA A 212 -11.72 7.02 0.61
CA ALA A 212 -11.83 5.81 1.41
C ALA A 212 -13.27 5.25 1.40
N THR A 213 -14.27 6.11 1.65
CA THR A 213 -15.68 5.71 1.63
C THR A 213 -16.12 5.22 0.25
N GLN A 214 -15.72 5.91 -0.82
CA GLN A 214 -16.00 5.52 -2.21
C GLN A 214 -15.36 4.19 -2.60
N THR A 215 -14.17 3.91 -2.10
CA THR A 215 -13.44 2.68 -2.40
C THR A 215 -13.96 1.49 -1.60
N TYR A 216 -14.35 1.72 -0.34
CA TYR A 216 -14.84 0.69 0.57
C TYR A 216 -16.01 -0.13 0.00
N ILE A 217 -16.96 0.52 -0.66
CA ILE A 217 -18.15 -0.16 -1.22
C ILE A 217 -17.80 -1.22 -2.27
N TRP A 218 -16.60 -1.20 -2.83
CA TRP A 218 -16.14 -2.17 -3.81
C TRP A 218 -15.57 -3.46 -3.20
N ALA A 219 -15.37 -3.51 -1.88
CA ALA A 219 -14.84 -4.70 -1.22
C ALA A 219 -15.81 -5.89 -1.38
N ASP A 220 -17.08 -5.72 -1.06
CA ASP A 220 -18.09 -6.77 -1.20
C ASP A 220 -18.30 -7.16 -2.67
N ASN A 221 -18.23 -6.18 -3.59
CA ASN A 221 -18.32 -6.47 -5.02
C ASN A 221 -17.14 -7.35 -5.48
N LEU A 222 -15.90 -7.04 -5.05
CA LEU A 222 -14.73 -7.84 -5.37
C LEU A 222 -14.84 -9.27 -4.81
N LEU A 223 -15.29 -9.43 -3.57
CA LEU A 223 -15.53 -10.74 -2.95
C LEU A 223 -16.54 -11.56 -3.78
N TYR A 224 -17.63 -10.93 -4.22
CA TYR A 224 -18.62 -11.57 -5.06
C TYR A 224 -18.06 -11.96 -6.45
N LEU A 225 -17.29 -11.09 -7.09
CA LEU A 225 -16.67 -11.38 -8.39
C LEU A 225 -15.67 -12.55 -8.31
N GLU A 226 -14.91 -12.62 -7.20
CA GLU A 226 -14.00 -13.74 -6.94
C GLU A 226 -14.76 -15.05 -6.68
N GLU A 227 -15.86 -15.00 -5.92
CA GLU A 227 -16.74 -16.15 -5.73
C GLU A 227 -17.27 -16.68 -7.07
N LEU A 228 -17.68 -15.78 -7.98
CA LEU A 228 -18.11 -16.17 -9.33
C LEU A 228 -16.97 -16.84 -10.10
N ALA A 229 -15.75 -16.33 -10.01
CA ALA A 229 -14.59 -16.92 -10.68
C ALA A 229 -14.22 -18.29 -10.09
N LYS A 230 -14.45 -18.51 -8.81
CA LYS A 230 -14.17 -19.78 -8.11
C LYS A 230 -15.24 -20.84 -8.30
N ARG A 231 -16.45 -20.45 -8.68
CA ARG A 231 -17.62 -21.34 -8.77
C ARG A 231 -17.37 -22.52 -9.70
N GLY A 232 -17.60 -23.72 -9.20
CA GLY A 232 -17.43 -24.98 -9.94
C GLY A 232 -15.97 -25.41 -10.14
N GLN A 233 -15.00 -24.72 -9.51
CA GLN A 233 -13.60 -25.06 -9.62
C GLN A 233 -13.01 -25.62 -8.34
N SER A 234 -12.23 -26.71 -8.45
CA SER A 234 -11.60 -27.39 -7.31
C SER A 234 -10.41 -26.64 -6.73
N GLY A 235 -9.84 -25.65 -7.44
CA GLY A 235 -8.65 -24.92 -7.05
C GLY A 235 -8.48 -23.58 -7.76
N TYR A 236 -7.35 -22.95 -7.57
CA TYR A 236 -6.94 -21.71 -8.24
C TYR A 236 -6.13 -22.05 -9.50
N THR A 237 -6.81 -22.62 -10.50
CA THR A 237 -6.26 -23.09 -11.77
C THR A 237 -6.12 -21.95 -12.79
N GLU A 238 -5.54 -22.24 -13.96
CA GLU A 238 -5.50 -21.29 -15.09
C GLU A 238 -6.92 -20.82 -15.47
N LEU A 239 -7.87 -21.75 -15.57
CA LEU A 239 -9.29 -21.43 -15.84
C LEU A 239 -9.89 -20.50 -14.78
N TYR A 240 -9.51 -20.67 -13.50
CA TYR A 240 -9.93 -19.74 -12.44
C TYR A 240 -9.39 -18.32 -12.73
N TYR A 241 -8.10 -18.19 -13.07
CA TYR A 241 -7.51 -16.87 -13.35
C TYR A 241 -8.07 -16.24 -14.62
N ASP A 242 -8.33 -17.02 -15.67
CA ASP A 242 -9.01 -16.51 -16.87
C ASP A 242 -10.41 -15.96 -16.54
N THR A 243 -11.15 -16.69 -15.72
CA THR A 243 -12.48 -16.24 -15.25
C THR A 243 -12.35 -15.01 -14.35
N LEU A 244 -11.36 -14.97 -13.46
CA LEU A 244 -11.12 -13.81 -12.60
C LEU A 244 -10.76 -12.56 -13.42
N VAL A 245 -9.95 -12.71 -14.48
CA VAL A 245 -9.64 -11.62 -15.42
C VAL A 245 -10.93 -11.12 -16.10
N GLU A 246 -11.82 -12.02 -16.52
CA GLU A 246 -13.10 -11.63 -17.13
C GLU A 246 -13.98 -10.86 -16.13
N LYS A 247 -14.14 -11.37 -14.91
CA LYS A 247 -15.06 -10.84 -13.91
C LYS A 247 -14.52 -9.62 -13.16
N ALA A 248 -13.32 -9.70 -12.62
CA ALA A 248 -12.72 -8.66 -11.77
C ALA A 248 -11.74 -7.71 -12.49
N GLY A 249 -11.31 -8.07 -13.71
CA GLY A 249 -10.39 -7.23 -14.49
C GLY A 249 -10.92 -5.82 -14.77
N PRO A 250 -12.21 -5.63 -15.12
CA PRO A 250 -12.78 -4.28 -15.28
C PRO A 250 -12.70 -3.45 -14.01
N LEU A 251 -13.06 -4.02 -12.86
CA LEU A 251 -12.96 -3.36 -11.56
C LEU A 251 -11.50 -2.97 -11.26
N LEU A 252 -10.55 -3.89 -11.45
CA LEU A 252 -9.13 -3.60 -11.25
C LEU A 252 -8.71 -2.38 -12.09
N LYS A 253 -8.99 -2.37 -13.39
CA LYS A 253 -8.61 -1.25 -14.28
C LYS A 253 -9.18 0.08 -13.82
N GLU A 254 -10.42 0.10 -13.39
CA GLU A 254 -11.08 1.29 -12.88
C GLU A 254 -10.39 1.82 -11.61
N ARG A 255 -10.11 0.94 -10.64
CA ARG A 255 -9.41 1.33 -9.41
C ARG A 255 -8.01 1.87 -9.71
N LEU A 256 -7.27 1.26 -10.63
CA LEU A 256 -5.93 1.71 -11.02
C LEU A 256 -5.96 3.05 -11.78
N GLY A 257 -6.94 3.27 -12.65
CA GLY A 257 -7.14 4.56 -13.34
C GLY A 257 -7.49 5.69 -12.39
N GLU A 258 -8.34 5.43 -11.40
CA GLU A 258 -8.64 6.39 -10.34
C GLU A 258 -7.42 6.65 -9.45
N ALA A 259 -6.65 5.61 -9.10
CA ALA A 259 -5.41 5.77 -8.35
C ALA A 259 -4.43 6.70 -9.09
N ALA A 260 -4.22 6.48 -10.39
CA ALA A 260 -3.36 7.36 -11.20
C ALA A 260 -3.86 8.81 -11.25
N THR A 261 -5.17 9.01 -11.34
CA THR A 261 -5.80 10.33 -11.31
C THR A 261 -5.57 11.03 -9.96
N ASP A 262 -5.76 10.31 -8.86
CA ASP A 262 -5.61 10.88 -7.52
C ASP A 262 -4.14 11.17 -7.20
N VAL A 263 -3.22 10.29 -7.55
CA VAL A 263 -1.77 10.54 -7.41
C VAL A 263 -1.37 11.82 -8.14
N GLY A 264 -1.75 11.94 -9.41
CA GLY A 264 -1.47 13.16 -10.18
C GLY A 264 -2.12 14.41 -9.58
N SER A 265 -3.34 14.28 -9.04
CA SER A 265 -4.06 15.38 -8.40
C SER A 265 -3.40 15.82 -7.09
N TYR A 266 -2.92 14.88 -6.27
CA TYR A 266 -2.14 15.19 -5.08
C TYR A 266 -0.81 15.87 -5.41
N TRP A 267 -0.06 15.39 -6.40
CA TRP A 267 1.19 16.04 -6.84
C TRP A 267 0.94 17.46 -7.38
N TYR A 268 -0.10 17.62 -8.19
CA TYR A 268 -0.48 18.93 -8.74
C TYR A 268 -0.91 19.90 -7.63
N THR A 269 -1.67 19.41 -6.66
CA THR A 269 -2.10 20.20 -5.51
C THR A 269 -0.92 20.61 -4.63
N ALA A 270 0.02 19.69 -4.35
CA ALA A 270 1.22 19.96 -3.58
C ALA A 270 2.12 21.02 -4.25
N TRP A 271 2.36 20.88 -5.57
CA TRP A 271 3.10 21.87 -6.34
C TRP A 271 2.44 23.25 -6.33
N THR A 272 1.11 23.30 -6.42
CA THR A 272 0.34 24.54 -6.36
C THR A 272 0.41 25.16 -4.95
N SER A 273 0.27 24.37 -3.90
CA SER A 273 0.39 24.80 -2.50
C SER A 273 1.81 25.27 -2.14
N ALA A 274 2.80 24.84 -2.88
CA ALA A 274 4.17 25.31 -2.76
C ALA A 274 4.44 26.64 -3.52
N GLY A 275 3.47 27.17 -4.25
CA GLY A 275 3.61 28.41 -5.04
C GLY A 275 4.01 28.16 -6.49
N ARG A 276 3.89 26.93 -7.00
CA ARG A 276 4.27 26.53 -8.37
C ARG A 276 5.72 26.86 -8.72
N PRO A 277 6.70 26.45 -7.91
CA PRO A 277 8.09 26.75 -8.21
C PRO A 277 8.50 26.23 -9.59
N GLU A 278 9.46 26.91 -10.22
CA GLU A 278 10.09 26.40 -11.45
C GLU A 278 10.92 25.15 -11.09
N LEU A 279 10.73 24.09 -11.86
CA LEU A 279 11.38 22.80 -11.65
C LEU A 279 12.41 22.55 -12.77
N LYS A 280 13.63 22.12 -12.38
CA LYS A 280 14.74 21.85 -13.28
C LYS A 280 15.11 20.38 -13.32
#